data_084c054f2ba7896d9ee3b55c3e014b9e
#
_entry.id   084c054f2ba7896d9ee3b55c3e014b9e
#
_cell.length_a   1.000
_cell.length_b   1.000
_cell.length_c   1.000
_cell.angle_alpha   90.00
_cell.angle_beta   90.00
_cell.angle_gamma   90.00
#
_symmetry.space_group_name_H-M   'P 1'
#
loop_
_entity.id
_entity.type
_entity.pdbx_description
1 polymer ?
#
loop_
_entity_poly.entity_id
_entity_poly.type
_entity_poly.pdbx_seq_one_letter_code
_entity_poly.pdbx_strand_id
1 'polypeptide(L)'
;MTGTDSGATSEIDEPGSASERESPDVTPDLDGVGAEAIAARTADPMVAVRDLTVSFGGTRVFSGVDLTVDRGTFVGLVGPNGAGKTTLLRAIKGTLRPDRGEIRLAGDPISELSARETGRRVASVPQSTTLSFDFRVRNVVEMGRTPHIGRFGSHGADDAAAVQEAMAATGVERFADRSITEVSGGERGRVLLARAIAQGTPALLLDEPTASLDVNHAVRTLELVREFVGDGRTAIAAIHDLDMAARYCDEIVLLANGGVHAAGPPAAVLDTASLREGFGAETFVGSNPGTGAPSVTTFPVSDVETRRVHVVGTGRGAARAIARLSAAGHEVSAGIVPETDAAAGVAEDADAPVVTTPAFSPPDDDAIAGAVDLASRAGLVVAVGGLAPPNVPVADAADRTIRVDEDHDASVLLDAVEPSDVVEPGDVVEPGDGND
;
A
#
# COMPACT_ATOMS: atom_id res chain seq x y z
N MET A 1 -10.96 -53.66 47.64
CA MET A 1 -10.44 -53.11 48.90
C MET A 1 -10.44 -51.63 48.70
N THR A 2 -11.50 -51.05 49.13
CA THR A 2 -11.60 -50.16 50.31
C THR A 2 -10.90 -48.86 50.06
N GLY A 3 -11.51 -47.70 50.01
CA GLY A 3 -12.74 -47.22 50.61
C GLY A 3 -12.63 -45.73 50.72
N THR A 4 -13.79 -45.14 50.68
CA THR A 4 -14.29 -44.02 51.46
C THR A 4 -13.69 -42.65 51.20
N ASP A 5 -14.44 -41.72 50.66
CA ASP A 5 -15.65 -41.03 51.17
C ASP A 5 -15.31 -39.73 51.91
N SER A 6 -16.08 -38.73 51.64
CA SER A 6 -16.39 -37.51 52.35
C SER A 6 -16.11 -36.24 51.48
N GLY A 7 -17.02 -35.49 50.90
CA GLY A 7 -18.29 -35.03 51.44
C GLY A 7 -18.11 -33.69 52.16
N ALA A 8 -18.37 -32.55 51.48
CA ALA A 8 -18.89 -31.35 52.13
C ALA A 8 -19.39 -30.35 51.09
N THR A 9 -20.60 -30.22 51.05
CA THR A 9 -21.64 -29.24 50.79
C THR A 9 -21.25 -27.74 50.84
N SER A 10 -21.71 -27.06 49.79
CA SER A 10 -22.48 -25.79 49.71
C SER A 10 -21.97 -24.55 50.45
N GLU A 11 -21.84 -23.49 49.70
CA GLU A 11 -22.61 -22.27 50.03
C GLU A 11 -22.76 -21.44 48.79
N ILE A 12 -24.02 -21.08 48.48
CA ILE A 12 -24.44 -20.17 47.46
C ILE A 12 -24.42 -18.79 48.11
N ASP A 13 -23.72 -17.84 47.50
CA ASP A 13 -23.86 -16.43 47.87
C ASP A 13 -24.32 -15.60 46.65
N GLU A 14 -25.37 -14.87 46.83
CA GLU A 14 -26.14 -14.08 45.85
C GLU A 14 -25.45 -12.72 45.53
N PRO A 15 -25.90 -12.02 44.46
CA PRO A 15 -25.09 -11.00 43.77
C PRO A 15 -25.23 -9.62 44.36
N GLY A 16 -24.09 -8.97 44.54
CA GLY A 16 -24.01 -7.53 44.88
C GLY A 16 -24.09 -6.65 43.63
N SER A 17 -24.94 -5.64 43.78
CA SER A 17 -25.30 -4.56 42.85
C SER A 17 -24.23 -4.05 41.89
N ALA A 18 -24.65 -3.94 40.62
CA ALA A 18 -23.94 -3.22 39.55
C ALA A 18 -23.81 -1.73 39.88
N SER A 19 -22.60 -1.24 39.93
CA SER A 19 -22.28 0.18 39.80
C SER A 19 -22.06 0.49 38.32
N GLU A 20 -22.86 1.32 37.77
CA GLU A 20 -22.68 1.97 36.47
C GLU A 20 -21.31 2.62 36.43
N ARG A 21 -20.45 2.16 35.52
CA ARG A 21 -19.25 2.86 35.11
C ARG A 21 -19.53 3.54 33.78
N GLU A 22 -19.63 4.85 33.83
CA GLU A 22 -19.54 5.73 32.67
C GLU A 22 -18.31 5.37 31.85
N SER A 23 -18.54 5.05 30.59
CA SER A 23 -17.49 4.95 29.58
C SER A 23 -17.02 6.37 29.23
N PRO A 24 -15.73 6.66 29.21
CA PRO A 24 -15.24 7.93 28.68
C PRO A 24 -15.42 7.92 27.15
N ASP A 25 -16.10 8.93 26.67
CA ASP A 25 -16.20 9.33 25.27
C ASP A 25 -14.79 9.72 24.77
N VAL A 26 -14.10 8.84 24.06
CA VAL A 26 -12.82 9.10 23.41
C VAL A 26 -13.08 9.23 21.93
N THR A 27 -13.43 10.45 21.51
CA THR A 27 -13.24 10.85 20.12
C THR A 27 -11.73 10.92 19.86
N PRO A 28 -11.18 10.17 18.89
CA PRO A 28 -9.77 10.31 18.53
C PRO A 28 -9.57 11.63 17.80
N ASP A 29 -8.73 12.46 18.40
CA ASP A 29 -8.20 13.70 17.81
C ASP A 29 -7.26 13.29 16.67
N LEU A 30 -7.66 13.44 15.42
CA LEU A 30 -6.91 13.03 14.23
C LEU A 30 -5.90 14.07 13.72
N ASP A 31 -5.80 15.21 14.41
CA ASP A 31 -4.83 16.27 14.07
C ASP A 31 -3.49 16.00 14.79
N GLY A 32 -2.58 15.23 14.21
CA GLY A 32 -1.22 15.10 14.70
C GLY A 32 -0.58 13.71 14.68
N VAL A 33 -1.25 12.66 14.22
CA VAL A 33 -0.74 11.28 14.34
C VAL A 33 0.45 10.98 13.41
N GLY A 34 0.70 11.78 12.37
CA GLY A 34 1.75 11.51 11.38
C GLY A 34 3.18 11.82 11.83
N ALA A 35 3.41 12.88 12.59
CA ALA A 35 4.75 13.36 12.89
C ALA A 35 5.35 12.80 14.19
N GLU A 36 4.54 12.57 15.23
CA GLU A 36 5.04 12.06 16.52
C GLU A 36 5.27 10.54 16.53
N ALA A 37 4.53 9.77 15.72
CA ALA A 37 4.72 8.31 15.62
C ALA A 37 6.07 7.92 15.00
N ILE A 38 6.69 8.81 14.21
CA ILE A 38 8.00 8.58 13.57
C ILE A 38 9.16 8.76 14.55
N ALA A 39 8.97 9.55 15.63
CA ALA A 39 10.04 9.91 16.57
C ALA A 39 10.30 8.90 17.69
N ALA A 40 9.42 7.92 17.93
CA ALA A 40 9.48 6.99 19.06
C ALA A 40 10.12 5.64 18.74
N ARG A 41 10.78 5.48 17.58
CA ARG A 41 11.33 4.21 17.11
C ARG A 41 12.76 3.97 17.58
N THR A 42 13.13 2.72 17.71
CA THR A 42 14.35 2.09 18.25
C THR A 42 15.58 2.97 18.53
N ALA A 43 16.32 2.62 19.58
CA ALA A 43 17.53 3.34 20.03
C ALA A 43 18.68 3.32 18.99
N ASP A 44 18.63 2.45 17.93
CA ASP A 44 19.67 2.31 16.90
C ASP A 44 19.08 1.97 15.53
N PRO A 45 18.46 2.95 14.82
CA PRO A 45 17.92 2.72 13.49
C PRO A 45 19.02 2.48 12.45
N MET A 46 18.66 1.80 11.33
CA MET A 46 19.59 1.66 10.20
C MET A 46 19.79 2.98 9.45
N VAL A 47 18.72 3.75 9.27
CA VAL A 47 18.74 5.07 8.64
C VAL A 47 17.95 6.04 9.50
N ALA A 48 18.53 7.19 9.80
CA ALA A 48 17.83 8.32 10.39
C ALA A 48 18.08 9.58 9.54
N VAL A 49 17.01 10.21 9.09
CA VAL A 49 17.00 11.48 8.35
C VAL A 49 16.32 12.51 9.20
N ARG A 50 16.92 13.69 9.39
CA ARG A 50 16.38 14.78 10.19
C ARG A 50 16.46 16.10 9.45
N ASP A 51 15.33 16.81 9.39
CA ASP A 51 15.17 18.15 8.82
C ASP A 51 15.79 18.28 7.42
N LEU A 52 15.64 17.22 6.59
CA LEU A 52 16.27 17.13 5.28
C LEU A 52 15.62 18.12 4.31
N THR A 53 16.43 19.02 3.76
CA THR A 53 16.03 19.95 2.69
C THR A 53 16.93 19.78 1.49
N VAL A 54 16.34 19.63 0.31
CA VAL A 54 17.04 19.44 -0.96
C VAL A 54 16.39 20.28 -2.05
N SER A 55 17.22 21.00 -2.81
CA SER A 55 16.79 21.81 -3.95
C SER A 55 17.68 21.57 -5.18
N PHE A 56 17.14 21.69 -6.37
CA PHE A 56 17.87 21.68 -7.64
C PHE A 56 17.51 22.92 -8.47
N GLY A 57 18.51 23.72 -8.84
CA GLY A 57 18.30 24.87 -9.71
C GLY A 57 17.26 25.87 -9.19
N GLY A 58 17.13 26.01 -7.87
CA GLY A 58 16.15 26.86 -7.20
C GLY A 58 14.77 26.20 -6.97
N THR A 59 14.54 25.01 -7.52
CA THR A 59 13.31 24.23 -7.26
C THR A 59 13.53 23.32 -6.05
N ARG A 60 12.68 23.47 -5.04
CA ARG A 60 12.72 22.67 -3.81
C ARG A 60 12.06 21.31 -4.06
N VAL A 61 12.77 20.22 -3.73
CA VAL A 61 12.25 18.84 -3.78
C VAL A 61 11.72 18.42 -2.41
N PHE A 62 12.50 18.71 -1.35
CA PHE A 62 12.13 18.44 0.04
C PHE A 62 12.31 19.65 0.92
N SER A 63 11.50 19.74 1.97
CA SER A 63 11.58 20.77 2.99
C SER A 63 11.30 20.18 4.38
N GLY A 64 12.36 19.96 5.16
CA GLY A 64 12.22 19.51 6.54
C GLY A 64 11.74 18.04 6.64
N VAL A 65 12.26 17.15 5.79
CA VAL A 65 11.88 15.73 5.83
C VAL A 65 12.56 15.03 7.00
N ASP A 66 11.74 14.38 7.82
CA ASP A 66 12.15 13.42 8.85
C ASP A 66 11.75 12.01 8.44
N LEU A 67 12.68 11.05 8.60
CA LEU A 67 12.44 9.64 8.31
C LEU A 67 13.35 8.77 9.18
N THR A 68 12.78 7.75 9.79
CA THR A 68 13.51 6.72 10.52
C THR A 68 13.20 5.36 9.93
N VAL A 69 14.25 4.59 9.62
CA VAL A 69 14.13 3.21 9.12
C VAL A 69 14.84 2.27 10.09
N ASP A 70 14.08 1.36 10.64
CA ASP A 70 14.58 0.39 11.60
C ASP A 70 15.42 -0.71 10.93
N ARG A 71 16.26 -1.37 11.71
CA ARG A 71 17.03 -2.53 11.23
C ARG A 71 16.09 -3.70 10.98
N GLY A 72 16.37 -4.46 9.92
CA GLY A 72 15.60 -5.66 9.59
C GLY A 72 14.21 -5.36 9.02
N THR A 73 13.98 -4.14 8.50
CA THR A 73 12.71 -3.78 7.86
C THR A 73 12.86 -3.60 6.35
N PHE A 74 11.80 -3.92 5.62
CA PHE A 74 11.64 -3.58 4.21
C PHE A 74 10.70 -2.37 4.07
N VAL A 75 11.26 -1.23 3.72
CA VAL A 75 10.50 0.03 3.54
C VAL A 75 10.26 0.32 2.07
N GLY A 76 9.01 0.52 1.70
CA GLY A 76 8.58 0.99 0.38
C GLY A 76 8.44 2.51 0.35
N LEU A 77 9.20 3.19 -0.51
CA LEU A 77 8.96 4.61 -0.81
C LEU A 77 7.96 4.70 -1.96
N VAL A 78 6.78 5.21 -1.69
CA VAL A 78 5.71 5.41 -2.68
C VAL A 78 5.40 6.90 -2.84
N GLY A 79 4.70 7.27 -3.91
CA GLY A 79 4.33 8.64 -4.19
C GLY A 79 4.37 8.95 -5.69
N PRO A 80 3.79 10.08 -6.11
CA PRO A 80 3.72 10.46 -7.53
C PRO A 80 5.10 10.65 -8.16
N ASN A 81 5.11 10.75 -9.49
CA ASN A 81 6.33 11.08 -10.22
C ASN A 81 6.81 12.47 -9.82
N GLY A 82 8.10 12.60 -9.54
CA GLY A 82 8.67 13.86 -9.05
C GLY A 82 8.57 14.08 -7.54
N ALA A 83 7.92 13.21 -6.77
CA ALA A 83 7.85 13.31 -5.30
C ALA A 83 9.21 13.23 -4.58
N GLY A 84 10.29 12.89 -5.30
CA GLY A 84 11.64 12.89 -4.75
C GLY A 84 12.17 11.53 -4.29
N LYS A 85 11.50 10.42 -4.57
CA LYS A 85 11.93 9.05 -4.15
C LYS A 85 13.40 8.78 -4.46
N THR A 86 13.80 8.94 -5.73
CA THR A 86 15.20 8.81 -6.17
C THR A 86 16.13 9.81 -5.47
N THR A 87 15.66 11.03 -5.23
CA THR A 87 16.42 12.08 -4.54
C THR A 87 16.73 11.68 -3.11
N LEU A 88 15.74 11.14 -2.38
CA LEU A 88 15.91 10.64 -1.02
C LEU A 88 16.88 9.47 -0.99
N LEU A 89 16.75 8.49 -1.89
CA LEU A 89 17.69 7.37 -2.00
C LEU A 89 19.14 7.84 -2.28
N ARG A 90 19.33 8.84 -3.15
CA ARG A 90 20.65 9.43 -3.43
C ARG A 90 21.22 10.17 -2.23
N ALA A 91 20.40 10.84 -1.46
CA ALA A 91 20.81 11.51 -0.22
C ALA A 91 21.22 10.48 0.85
N ILE A 92 20.42 9.42 1.08
CA ILE A 92 20.75 8.32 2.00
C ILE A 92 22.03 7.57 1.56
N LYS A 93 22.27 7.45 0.26
CA LYS A 93 23.51 6.87 -0.28
C LYS A 93 24.74 7.78 -0.12
N GLY A 94 24.55 9.06 0.18
CA GLY A 94 25.65 10.06 0.24
C GLY A 94 26.14 10.53 -1.12
N THR A 95 25.43 10.22 -2.22
CA THR A 95 25.78 10.72 -3.57
C THR A 95 25.18 12.08 -3.87
N LEU A 96 24.25 12.53 -3.03
CA LEU A 96 23.65 13.84 -3.04
C LEU A 96 23.84 14.50 -1.67
N ARG A 97 24.44 15.70 -1.65
CA ARG A 97 24.56 16.48 -0.42
C ARG A 97 23.31 17.34 -0.26
N PRO A 98 22.58 17.24 0.87
CA PRO A 98 21.43 18.09 1.14
C PRO A 98 21.85 19.54 1.37
N ASP A 99 20.93 20.48 1.17
CA ASP A 99 21.10 21.90 1.50
C ASP A 99 21.08 22.09 3.02
N ARG A 100 20.24 21.30 3.73
CA ARG A 100 20.07 21.33 5.18
C ARG A 100 19.69 19.94 5.68
N GLY A 101 19.89 19.71 6.98
CA GLY A 101 19.55 18.48 7.68
C GLY A 101 20.71 17.51 7.80
N GLU A 102 20.44 16.41 8.46
CA GLU A 102 21.41 15.36 8.76
C GLU A 102 20.88 13.99 8.35
N ILE A 103 21.77 13.16 7.84
CA ILE A 103 21.47 11.74 7.56
C ILE A 103 22.50 10.90 8.32
N ARG A 104 22.01 9.90 9.05
CA ARG A 104 22.84 8.91 9.74
C ARG A 104 22.60 7.51 9.16
N LEU A 105 23.69 6.78 8.96
CA LEU A 105 23.69 5.37 8.56
C LEU A 105 24.27 4.54 9.70
N ALA A 106 23.46 3.65 10.28
CA ALA A 106 23.88 2.82 11.41
C ALA A 106 24.49 3.66 12.55
N GLY A 107 23.90 4.82 12.85
CA GLY A 107 24.32 5.75 13.89
C GLY A 107 25.40 6.77 13.47
N ASP A 108 26.12 6.57 12.36
CA ASP A 108 27.18 7.48 11.92
C ASP A 108 26.66 8.54 10.94
N PRO A 109 27.02 9.85 11.12
CA PRO A 109 26.66 10.89 10.16
C PRO A 109 27.26 10.59 8.78
N ILE A 110 26.45 10.61 7.73
CA ILE A 110 26.93 10.28 6.37
C ILE A 110 27.96 11.27 5.85
N SER A 111 27.92 12.51 6.33
CA SER A 111 28.90 13.56 5.98
C SER A 111 30.30 13.28 6.47
N GLU A 112 30.47 12.41 7.47
CA GLU A 112 31.75 12.01 8.06
C GLU A 112 32.28 10.72 7.47
N LEU A 113 31.43 9.96 6.75
CA LEU A 113 31.82 8.69 6.14
C LEU A 113 32.54 8.91 4.81
N SER A 114 33.65 8.22 4.63
CA SER A 114 34.27 8.08 3.30
C SER A 114 33.38 7.25 2.36
N ALA A 115 33.54 7.40 1.04
CA ALA A 115 32.82 6.61 0.05
C ALA A 115 32.97 5.09 0.27
N ARG A 116 34.11 4.64 0.81
CA ARG A 116 34.36 3.26 1.15
C ARG A 116 33.55 2.82 2.39
N GLU A 117 33.50 3.62 3.42
CA GLU A 117 32.74 3.34 4.64
C GLU A 117 31.24 3.34 4.36
N THR A 118 30.77 4.30 3.57
CA THR A 118 29.37 4.29 3.07
C THR A 118 29.10 3.03 2.27
N GLY A 119 29.98 2.65 1.34
CA GLY A 119 29.84 1.43 0.55
C GLY A 119 29.91 0.13 1.34
N ARG A 120 30.38 0.12 2.59
CA ARG A 120 30.30 -1.04 3.50
C ARG A 120 29.00 -1.07 4.32
N ARG A 121 28.26 0.04 4.37
CA ARG A 121 27.00 0.16 5.11
C ARG A 121 25.79 0.05 4.20
N VAL A 122 25.90 0.51 2.95
CA VAL A 122 24.77 0.55 2.04
C VAL A 122 25.17 0.19 0.61
N ALA A 123 24.48 -0.78 0.03
CA ALA A 123 24.53 -1.08 -1.40
C ALA A 123 23.36 -0.42 -2.13
N SER A 124 23.46 -0.26 -3.44
CA SER A 124 22.34 0.29 -4.22
C SER A 124 22.20 -0.30 -5.61
N VAL A 125 20.96 -0.45 -6.03
CA VAL A 125 20.54 -0.73 -7.41
C VAL A 125 19.90 0.54 -7.97
N PRO A 126 20.49 1.16 -9.00
CA PRO A 126 19.92 2.36 -9.62
C PRO A 126 18.80 2.00 -10.58
N GLN A 127 17.90 2.96 -10.83
CA GLN A 127 16.81 2.84 -11.81
C GLN A 127 17.33 2.54 -13.23
N SER A 128 18.36 3.26 -13.67
CA SER A 128 18.95 3.04 -14.99
C SER A 128 19.90 1.85 -14.95
N THR A 129 19.63 0.87 -15.80
CA THR A 129 20.45 -0.33 -15.97
C THR A 129 21.47 -0.21 -17.10
N THR A 130 21.60 0.97 -17.71
CA THR A 130 22.52 1.18 -18.84
C THR A 130 23.97 1.15 -18.35
N LEU A 131 24.71 0.16 -18.82
CA LEU A 131 26.16 0.07 -18.65
C LEU A 131 26.81 0.35 -19.99
N SER A 132 27.67 1.37 -20.02
CA SER A 132 28.33 1.83 -21.25
C SER A 132 29.57 0.98 -21.64
N PHE A 133 29.87 -0.06 -20.86
CA PHE A 133 31.09 -0.87 -21.02
C PHE A 133 30.73 -2.33 -21.23
N ASP A 134 31.52 -2.99 -22.06
CA ASP A 134 31.38 -4.43 -22.34
C ASP A 134 32.19 -5.26 -21.31
N PHE A 135 31.52 -5.50 -20.16
CA PHE A 135 32.05 -6.39 -19.12
C PHE A 135 31.29 -7.71 -19.09
N ARG A 136 31.97 -8.79 -18.70
CA ARG A 136 31.28 -10.04 -18.37
C ARG A 136 30.39 -9.84 -17.15
N VAL A 137 29.27 -10.54 -17.11
CA VAL A 137 28.33 -10.52 -15.99
C VAL A 137 29.02 -10.74 -14.64
N ARG A 138 29.91 -11.75 -14.57
CA ARG A 138 30.74 -12.03 -13.37
C ARG A 138 31.52 -10.80 -12.92
N ASN A 139 32.20 -10.11 -13.85
CA ASN A 139 32.99 -8.94 -13.50
C ASN A 139 32.12 -7.78 -12.97
N VAL A 140 30.88 -7.63 -13.50
CA VAL A 140 29.94 -6.64 -12.98
C VAL A 140 29.56 -6.96 -11.53
N VAL A 141 29.30 -8.22 -11.20
CA VAL A 141 28.99 -8.65 -9.82
C VAL A 141 30.21 -8.47 -8.91
N GLU A 142 31.40 -8.81 -9.36
CA GLU A 142 32.69 -8.61 -8.64
C GLU A 142 32.90 -7.14 -8.25
N MET A 143 32.46 -6.17 -9.05
CA MET A 143 32.55 -4.74 -8.71
C MET A 143 31.84 -4.42 -7.38
N GLY A 144 30.85 -5.21 -6.95
CA GLY A 144 30.21 -5.10 -5.64
C GLY A 144 31.21 -5.23 -4.48
N ARG A 145 32.27 -5.98 -4.65
CA ARG A 145 33.28 -6.19 -3.60
C ARG A 145 34.31 -5.05 -3.46
N THR A 146 34.29 -4.06 -4.37
CA THR A 146 35.23 -2.91 -4.36
C THR A 146 35.41 -2.24 -2.98
N PRO A 147 34.37 -2.01 -2.15
CA PRO A 147 34.54 -1.42 -0.83
C PRO A 147 35.33 -2.28 0.16
N HIS A 148 35.46 -3.58 -0.09
CA HIS A 148 36.19 -4.52 0.77
C HIS A 148 37.67 -4.70 0.35
N ILE A 149 37.98 -4.41 -0.90
CA ILE A 149 39.32 -4.57 -1.43
C ILE A 149 40.23 -3.41 -1.01
N GLY A 150 41.41 -3.70 -0.45
CA GLY A 150 42.43 -2.69 -0.11
C GLY A 150 42.92 -1.93 -1.33
N ARG A 151 43.55 -0.77 -1.12
CA ARG A 151 44.06 0.08 -2.22
C ARG A 151 45.03 -0.65 -3.19
N PHE A 152 45.70 -1.70 -2.70
CA PHE A 152 46.64 -2.56 -3.48
C PHE A 152 46.24 -4.04 -3.33
N GLY A 153 45.01 -4.32 -2.89
CA GLY A 153 44.52 -5.68 -2.69
C GLY A 153 43.95 -6.27 -3.98
N SER A 154 43.87 -7.59 -4.02
CA SER A 154 43.15 -8.38 -5.01
C SER A 154 41.91 -9.03 -4.33
N HIS A 155 41.02 -9.55 -5.14
CA HIS A 155 39.90 -10.38 -4.64
C HIS A 155 40.44 -11.61 -3.89
N GLY A 156 39.93 -11.82 -2.68
CA GLY A 156 40.18 -12.99 -1.86
C GLY A 156 39.16 -14.11 -2.07
N ALA A 157 39.36 -15.23 -1.35
CA ALA A 157 38.42 -16.35 -1.39
C ALA A 157 37.02 -15.96 -0.91
N ASP A 158 36.94 -15.13 0.13
CA ASP A 158 35.67 -14.63 0.67
C ASP A 158 34.93 -13.73 -0.34
N ASP A 159 35.67 -12.93 -1.13
CA ASP A 159 35.05 -12.13 -2.18
C ASP A 159 34.50 -13.01 -3.30
N ALA A 160 35.24 -14.06 -3.68
CA ALA A 160 34.77 -15.00 -4.70
C ALA A 160 33.54 -15.78 -4.23
N ALA A 161 33.48 -16.18 -2.95
CA ALA A 161 32.32 -16.85 -2.35
C ALA A 161 31.09 -15.92 -2.36
N ALA A 162 31.23 -14.68 -1.89
CA ALA A 162 30.14 -13.70 -1.87
C ALA A 162 29.59 -13.40 -3.28
N VAL A 163 30.45 -13.34 -4.29
CA VAL A 163 30.05 -13.17 -5.70
C VAL A 163 29.25 -14.39 -6.18
N GLN A 164 29.75 -15.60 -5.88
CA GLN A 164 29.10 -16.84 -6.29
C GLN A 164 27.70 -16.98 -5.64
N GLU A 165 27.59 -16.73 -4.35
CA GLU A 165 26.34 -16.76 -3.61
C GLU A 165 25.34 -15.73 -4.17
N ALA A 166 25.77 -14.50 -4.42
CA ALA A 166 24.91 -13.47 -4.97
C ALA A 166 24.41 -13.81 -6.39
N MET A 167 25.29 -14.40 -7.22
CA MET A 167 24.92 -14.85 -8.56
C MET A 167 23.91 -16.01 -8.51
N ALA A 168 24.08 -16.95 -7.59
CA ALA A 168 23.19 -18.07 -7.39
C ALA A 168 21.79 -17.58 -6.93
N ALA A 169 21.76 -16.75 -5.88
CA ALA A 169 20.51 -16.19 -5.34
C ALA A 169 19.68 -15.46 -6.41
N THR A 170 20.34 -14.69 -7.29
CA THR A 170 19.66 -13.95 -8.35
C THR A 170 19.44 -14.74 -9.66
N GLY A 171 19.96 -15.99 -9.73
CA GLY A 171 19.82 -16.88 -10.90
C GLY A 171 20.56 -16.38 -12.14
N VAL A 172 21.67 -15.62 -11.96
CA VAL A 172 22.47 -15.07 -13.06
C VAL A 172 23.75 -15.86 -13.35
N GLU A 173 24.03 -16.95 -12.63
CA GLU A 173 25.21 -17.81 -12.83
C GLU A 173 25.36 -18.30 -14.27
N ARG A 174 24.26 -18.68 -14.90
CA ARG A 174 24.22 -19.16 -16.30
C ARG A 174 24.70 -18.12 -17.32
N PHE A 175 24.81 -16.86 -16.91
CA PHE A 175 25.27 -15.75 -17.74
C PHE A 175 26.67 -15.27 -17.37
N ALA A 176 27.35 -15.90 -16.41
CA ALA A 176 28.61 -15.44 -15.81
C ALA A 176 29.63 -14.95 -16.83
N ASP A 177 29.80 -15.69 -17.92
CA ASP A 177 30.80 -15.43 -18.96
C ASP A 177 30.27 -14.62 -20.16
N ARG A 178 28.95 -14.30 -20.18
CA ARG A 178 28.37 -13.45 -21.23
C ARG A 178 28.71 -11.99 -20.98
N SER A 179 28.71 -11.21 -22.07
CA SER A 179 28.74 -9.76 -21.98
C SER A 179 27.45 -9.23 -21.33
N ILE A 180 27.58 -8.20 -20.50
CA ILE A 180 26.41 -7.48 -19.91
C ILE A 180 25.55 -6.82 -20.98
N THR A 181 26.09 -6.55 -22.17
CA THR A 181 25.37 -5.99 -23.30
C THR A 181 24.52 -7.02 -24.05
N GLU A 182 24.82 -8.30 -23.88
CA GLU A 182 24.12 -9.43 -24.53
C GLU A 182 22.95 -9.98 -23.70
N VAL A 183 22.76 -9.50 -22.45
CA VAL A 183 21.66 -9.90 -21.59
C VAL A 183 20.47 -8.94 -21.75
N SER A 184 19.26 -9.46 -21.56
CA SER A 184 18.04 -8.65 -21.59
C SER A 184 18.01 -7.58 -20.49
N GLY A 185 17.11 -6.59 -20.60
CA GLY A 185 16.96 -5.55 -19.57
C GLY A 185 16.64 -6.12 -18.19
N GLY A 186 15.73 -7.09 -18.12
CA GLY A 186 15.38 -7.76 -16.86
C GLY A 186 16.52 -8.62 -16.29
N GLU A 187 17.29 -9.32 -17.16
CA GLU A 187 18.48 -10.05 -16.73
C GLU A 187 19.54 -9.08 -16.21
N ARG A 188 19.72 -7.93 -16.85
CA ARG A 188 20.63 -6.88 -16.42
C ARG A 188 20.25 -6.31 -15.05
N GLY A 189 18.96 -6.08 -14.80
CA GLY A 189 18.45 -5.70 -13.48
C GLY A 189 18.86 -6.70 -12.40
N ARG A 190 18.72 -8.00 -12.66
CA ARG A 190 19.15 -9.07 -11.73
C ARG A 190 20.66 -9.11 -11.53
N VAL A 191 21.46 -8.83 -12.57
CA VAL A 191 22.93 -8.71 -12.43
C VAL A 191 23.30 -7.54 -11.53
N LEU A 192 22.61 -6.40 -11.64
CA LEU A 192 22.83 -5.25 -10.77
C LEU A 192 22.39 -5.54 -9.33
N LEU A 193 21.32 -6.30 -9.14
CA LEU A 193 20.90 -6.79 -7.82
C LEU A 193 21.95 -7.75 -7.24
N ALA A 194 22.46 -8.70 -8.04
CA ALA A 194 23.56 -9.57 -7.63
C ALA A 194 24.80 -8.79 -7.18
N ARG A 195 25.17 -7.75 -7.93
CA ARG A 195 26.27 -6.84 -7.56
C ARG A 195 26.03 -6.18 -6.21
N ALA A 196 24.80 -5.71 -5.96
CA ALA A 196 24.44 -5.07 -4.70
C ALA A 196 24.43 -6.07 -3.53
N ILE A 197 23.92 -7.29 -3.73
CA ILE A 197 23.96 -8.36 -2.73
C ILE A 197 25.40 -8.80 -2.43
N ALA A 198 26.22 -8.99 -3.46
CA ALA A 198 27.63 -9.35 -3.32
C ALA A 198 28.43 -8.32 -2.51
N GLN A 199 27.97 -7.07 -2.43
CA GLN A 199 28.59 -6.05 -1.61
C GLN A 199 28.54 -6.38 -0.11
N GLY A 200 27.59 -7.20 0.35
CA GLY A 200 27.53 -7.71 1.72
C GLY A 200 27.28 -6.63 2.76
N THR A 201 26.36 -5.71 2.47
CA THR A 201 26.02 -4.57 3.35
C THR A 201 24.82 -4.86 4.24
N PRO A 202 24.69 -4.18 5.40
CA PRO A 202 23.49 -4.26 6.24
C PRO A 202 22.27 -3.55 5.65
N ALA A 203 22.44 -2.69 4.65
CA ALA A 203 21.32 -2.01 3.99
C ALA A 203 21.43 -2.06 2.47
N LEU A 204 20.25 -2.11 1.80
CA LEU A 204 20.07 -2.13 0.36
C LEU A 204 19.10 -1.03 -0.07
N LEU A 205 19.51 -0.17 -1.00
CA LEU A 205 18.65 0.84 -1.61
C LEU A 205 18.32 0.43 -3.05
N LEU A 206 17.04 0.45 -3.39
CA LEU A 206 16.58 0.05 -4.72
C LEU A 206 15.75 1.19 -5.32
N ASP A 207 16.18 1.67 -6.47
CA ASP A 207 15.48 2.73 -7.19
C ASP A 207 14.69 2.08 -8.34
N GLU A 208 13.40 1.88 -8.13
CA GLU A 208 12.46 1.23 -9.05
C GLU A 208 12.92 -0.17 -9.52
N PRO A 209 13.17 -1.12 -8.61
CA PRO A 209 13.76 -2.41 -8.94
C PRO A 209 12.88 -3.30 -9.83
N THR A 210 11.60 -2.97 -9.95
CA THR A 210 10.61 -3.71 -10.76
C THR A 210 10.25 -3.02 -12.07
N ALA A 211 10.74 -1.79 -12.30
CA ALA A 211 10.48 -1.08 -13.54
C ALA A 211 11.02 -1.86 -14.74
N SER A 212 10.25 -1.95 -15.80
CA SER A 212 10.59 -2.68 -17.04
C SER A 212 10.77 -4.20 -16.88
N LEU A 213 10.31 -4.79 -15.78
CA LEU A 213 10.23 -6.23 -15.59
C LEU A 213 8.82 -6.74 -15.90
N ASP A 214 8.72 -7.96 -16.42
CA ASP A 214 7.42 -8.65 -16.42
C ASP A 214 7.02 -9.05 -14.99
N VAL A 215 5.74 -9.40 -14.81
CA VAL A 215 5.16 -9.70 -13.50
C VAL A 215 5.95 -10.77 -12.73
N ASN A 216 6.37 -11.86 -13.40
CA ASN A 216 7.10 -12.95 -12.74
C ASN A 216 8.48 -12.49 -12.25
N HIS A 217 9.16 -11.69 -13.05
CA HIS A 217 10.48 -11.16 -12.68
C HIS A 217 10.37 -10.08 -11.59
N ALA A 218 9.33 -9.25 -11.61
CA ALA A 218 9.05 -8.27 -10.57
C ALA A 218 8.80 -8.94 -9.21
N VAL A 219 7.90 -9.94 -9.17
CA VAL A 219 7.63 -10.75 -7.98
C VAL A 219 8.92 -11.36 -7.44
N ARG A 220 9.67 -12.07 -8.29
CA ARG A 220 10.91 -12.73 -7.86
C ARG A 220 11.97 -11.75 -7.33
N THR A 221 12.04 -10.54 -7.89
CA THR A 221 12.95 -9.50 -7.40
C THR A 221 12.57 -9.06 -5.99
N LEU A 222 11.28 -8.83 -5.71
CA LEU A 222 10.82 -8.43 -4.38
C LEU A 222 10.91 -9.57 -3.38
N GLU A 223 10.70 -10.83 -3.79
CA GLU A 223 10.96 -12.01 -2.95
C GLU A 223 12.42 -12.09 -2.52
N LEU A 224 13.37 -11.90 -3.45
CA LEU A 224 14.80 -11.85 -3.12
C LEU A 224 15.14 -10.72 -2.13
N VAL A 225 14.48 -9.56 -2.25
CA VAL A 225 14.64 -8.47 -1.29
C VAL A 225 14.06 -8.85 0.07
N ARG A 226 12.92 -9.54 0.11
CA ARG A 226 12.35 -10.07 1.37
C ARG A 226 13.26 -11.10 2.04
N GLU A 227 13.85 -12.01 1.25
CA GLU A 227 14.85 -12.97 1.77
C GLU A 227 16.06 -12.23 2.35
N PHE A 228 16.57 -11.20 1.65
CA PHE A 228 17.66 -10.35 2.13
C PHE A 228 17.33 -9.68 3.48
N VAL A 229 16.08 -9.21 3.65
CA VAL A 229 15.61 -8.63 4.91
C VAL A 229 15.43 -9.69 5.98
N GLY A 230 14.94 -10.88 5.61
CA GLY A 230 14.79 -12.04 6.51
C GLY A 230 16.11 -12.47 7.17
N ASP A 231 17.25 -12.19 6.54
CA ASP A 231 18.59 -12.38 7.11
C ASP A 231 18.99 -11.27 8.12
N GLY A 232 18.08 -10.41 8.54
CA GLY A 232 18.31 -9.33 9.49
C GLY A 232 18.89 -8.05 8.87
N ARG A 233 18.86 -7.93 7.54
CA ARG A 233 19.30 -6.75 6.80
C ARG A 233 18.12 -5.82 6.54
N THR A 234 18.38 -4.59 6.09
CA THR A 234 17.36 -3.56 5.85
C THR A 234 17.28 -3.25 4.34
N ALA A 235 16.07 -3.06 3.81
CA ALA A 235 15.87 -2.63 2.44
C ALA A 235 15.00 -1.38 2.37
N ILE A 236 15.35 -0.45 1.46
CA ILE A 236 14.52 0.71 1.12
C ILE A 236 14.37 0.73 -0.40
N ALA A 237 13.15 0.60 -0.89
CA ALA A 237 12.86 0.56 -2.32
C ALA A 237 11.87 1.64 -2.76
N ALA A 238 12.18 2.39 -3.80
CA ALA A 238 11.19 3.18 -4.51
C ALA A 238 10.33 2.23 -5.34
N ILE A 239 9.04 2.19 -5.07
CA ILE A 239 8.08 1.31 -5.73
C ILE A 239 6.92 2.14 -6.27
N HIS A 240 6.53 1.90 -7.54
CA HIS A 240 5.40 2.60 -8.16
C HIS A 240 4.09 1.85 -8.00
N ASP A 241 4.14 0.53 -7.97
CA ASP A 241 3.00 -0.34 -7.82
C ASP A 241 2.63 -0.44 -6.33
N LEU A 242 1.49 0.16 -5.95
CA LEU A 242 1.04 0.22 -4.57
C LEU A 242 0.66 -1.16 -4.02
N ASP A 243 0.09 -2.04 -4.86
CA ASP A 243 -0.26 -3.41 -4.47
C ASP A 243 1.00 -4.23 -4.18
N MET A 244 2.05 -4.05 -5.00
CA MET A 244 3.35 -4.66 -4.73
C MET A 244 4.00 -4.11 -3.47
N ALA A 245 3.93 -2.79 -3.23
CA ALA A 245 4.43 -2.19 -2.00
C ALA A 245 3.68 -2.71 -0.77
N ALA A 246 2.34 -2.77 -0.84
CA ALA A 246 1.49 -3.31 0.24
C ALA A 246 1.80 -4.78 0.57
N ARG A 247 2.10 -5.57 -0.45
CA ARG A 247 2.34 -7.00 -0.30
C ARG A 247 3.73 -7.34 0.24
N TYR A 248 4.76 -6.59 -0.15
CA TYR A 248 6.14 -6.97 0.12
C TYR A 248 6.83 -6.13 1.20
N CYS A 249 6.39 -4.89 1.43
CA CYS A 249 7.01 -4.01 2.40
C CYS A 249 6.40 -4.18 3.80
N ASP A 250 7.23 -4.09 4.83
CA ASP A 250 6.79 -4.05 6.23
C ASP A 250 6.21 -2.68 6.55
N GLU A 251 6.77 -1.64 5.92
CA GLU A 251 6.37 -0.25 6.06
C GLU A 251 6.36 0.46 4.72
N ILE A 252 5.47 1.42 4.60
CA ILE A 252 5.37 2.32 3.45
C ILE A 252 5.62 3.76 3.92
N VAL A 253 6.36 4.50 3.13
CA VAL A 253 6.53 5.95 3.27
C VAL A 253 5.95 6.61 2.03
N LEU A 254 4.87 7.32 2.20
CA LEU A 254 4.23 8.11 1.14
C LEU A 254 4.90 9.48 1.07
N LEU A 255 5.58 9.73 -0.03
CA LEU A 255 6.19 11.01 -0.35
C LEU A 255 5.26 11.83 -1.25
N ALA A 256 4.86 13.00 -0.79
CA ALA A 256 4.04 13.93 -1.56
C ALA A 256 4.31 15.38 -1.11
N ASN A 257 3.97 16.34 -1.96
CA ASN A 257 4.00 17.78 -1.62
C ASN A 257 5.33 18.27 -1.01
N GLY A 258 6.45 17.64 -1.39
CA GLY A 258 7.79 18.00 -0.93
C GLY A 258 8.15 17.51 0.47
N GLY A 259 7.46 16.50 0.98
CA GLY A 259 7.69 15.90 2.31
C GLY A 259 7.27 14.45 2.43
N VAL A 260 7.36 13.91 3.65
CA VAL A 260 6.70 12.67 4.06
C VAL A 260 5.25 13.02 4.41
N HIS A 261 4.32 12.48 3.65
CA HIS A 261 2.89 12.69 3.87
C HIS A 261 2.34 11.71 4.90
N ALA A 262 2.72 10.43 4.78
CA ALA A 262 2.37 9.38 5.74
C ALA A 262 3.48 8.32 5.79
N ALA A 263 3.64 7.67 6.94
CA ALA A 263 4.58 6.56 7.11
C ALA A 263 4.07 5.55 8.14
N GLY A 264 4.21 4.26 7.85
CA GLY A 264 3.79 3.18 8.73
C GLY A 264 3.53 1.87 8.00
N PRO A 265 2.82 0.92 8.64
CA PRO A 265 2.37 -0.31 7.99
C PRO A 265 1.50 -0.01 6.76
N PRO A 266 1.50 -0.87 5.72
CA PRO A 266 0.75 -0.63 4.49
C PRO A 266 -0.72 -0.24 4.69
N ALA A 267 -1.43 -0.92 5.58
CA ALA A 267 -2.85 -0.65 5.84
C ALA A 267 -3.11 0.72 6.52
N ALA A 268 -2.11 1.29 7.20
CA ALA A 268 -2.23 2.60 7.84
C ALA A 268 -1.87 3.77 6.90
N VAL A 269 -1.15 3.49 5.82
CA VAL A 269 -0.67 4.52 4.87
C VAL A 269 -1.49 4.54 3.60
N LEU A 270 -1.91 3.35 3.14
CA LEU A 270 -2.72 3.21 1.93
C LEU A 270 -4.21 3.30 2.28
N ASP A 271 -4.65 4.48 2.69
CA ASP A 271 -6.05 4.83 2.86
C ASP A 271 -6.50 5.83 1.78
N THR A 272 -7.80 5.92 1.55
CA THR A 272 -8.38 6.75 0.49
C THR A 272 -8.04 8.23 0.63
N ALA A 273 -7.97 8.76 1.86
CA ALA A 273 -7.68 10.17 2.12
C ALA A 273 -6.21 10.48 1.82
N SER A 274 -5.28 9.69 2.38
CA SER A 274 -3.83 9.82 2.14
C SER A 274 -3.47 9.70 0.67
N LEU A 275 -4.10 8.76 -0.05
CA LEU A 275 -3.87 8.57 -1.47
C LEU A 275 -4.45 9.70 -2.32
N ARG A 276 -5.63 10.22 -1.97
CA ARG A 276 -6.22 11.40 -2.64
C ARG A 276 -5.32 12.63 -2.48
N GLU A 277 -4.86 12.90 -1.27
CA GLU A 277 -3.98 14.05 -1.00
C GLU A 277 -2.58 13.88 -1.62
N GLY A 278 -2.04 12.66 -1.57
CA GLY A 278 -0.70 12.36 -2.05
C GLY A 278 -0.58 12.23 -3.56
N PHE A 279 -1.54 11.58 -4.22
CA PHE A 279 -1.51 11.31 -5.66
C PHE A 279 -2.44 12.21 -6.47
N GLY A 280 -3.37 12.92 -5.83
CA GLY A 280 -4.39 13.70 -6.54
C GLY A 280 -5.32 12.83 -7.38
N ALA A 281 -5.61 11.60 -6.92
CA ALA A 281 -6.45 10.64 -7.61
C ALA A 281 -7.58 10.16 -6.70
N GLU A 282 -8.72 9.85 -7.25
CA GLU A 282 -9.76 9.14 -6.53
C GLU A 282 -9.38 7.66 -6.43
N THR A 283 -9.38 7.13 -5.22
CA THR A 283 -8.96 5.76 -4.96
C THR A 283 -9.96 5.04 -4.08
N PHE A 284 -10.13 3.77 -4.33
CA PHE A 284 -10.74 2.82 -3.43
C PHE A 284 -9.67 1.85 -2.92
N VAL A 285 -9.60 1.67 -1.63
CA VAL A 285 -8.67 0.74 -0.99
C VAL A 285 -9.48 -0.40 -0.42
N GLY A 286 -9.33 -1.57 -1.02
CA GLY A 286 -9.93 -2.80 -0.56
C GLY A 286 -8.88 -3.80 -0.12
N SER A 287 -9.31 -5.00 0.25
CA SER A 287 -8.43 -6.11 0.64
C SER A 287 -8.22 -7.08 -0.51
N ASN A 288 -6.97 -7.45 -0.77
CA ASN A 288 -6.67 -8.51 -1.73
C ASN A 288 -7.09 -9.88 -1.14
N PRO A 289 -8.04 -10.60 -1.74
CA PRO A 289 -8.57 -11.84 -1.16
C PRO A 289 -7.56 -12.98 -1.08
N GLY A 290 -6.46 -12.91 -1.83
CA GLY A 290 -5.42 -13.94 -1.84
C GLY A 290 -4.31 -13.70 -0.80
N THR A 291 -4.11 -12.46 -0.36
CA THR A 291 -3.00 -12.08 0.53
C THR A 291 -3.45 -11.35 1.79
N GLY A 292 -4.66 -10.79 1.83
CA GLY A 292 -5.14 -9.89 2.87
C GLY A 292 -4.45 -8.52 2.89
N ALA A 293 -3.53 -8.26 1.97
CA ALA A 293 -2.87 -6.97 1.87
C ALA A 293 -3.81 -5.93 1.24
N PRO A 294 -3.64 -4.63 1.54
CA PRO A 294 -4.37 -3.57 0.84
C PRO A 294 -4.20 -3.66 -0.68
N SER A 295 -5.27 -3.42 -1.41
CA SER A 295 -5.31 -3.35 -2.87
C SER A 295 -5.95 -2.04 -3.30
N VAL A 296 -5.27 -1.30 -4.16
CA VAL A 296 -5.64 0.08 -4.53
C VAL A 296 -6.21 0.12 -5.94
N THR A 297 -7.47 0.50 -6.05
CA THR A 297 -8.12 0.78 -7.34
C THR A 297 -8.20 2.29 -7.55
N THR A 298 -7.68 2.78 -8.67
CA THR A 298 -7.68 4.21 -9.00
C THR A 298 -8.78 4.53 -10.00
N PHE A 299 -9.40 5.69 -9.84
CA PHE A 299 -10.42 6.23 -10.73
C PHE A 299 -10.04 7.61 -11.23
N PRO A 300 -10.57 8.04 -12.38
CA PRO A 300 -10.49 9.44 -12.79
C PRO A 300 -11.11 10.36 -11.74
N VAL A 301 -10.48 11.50 -11.52
CA VAL A 301 -11.02 12.51 -10.59
C VAL A 301 -12.32 13.06 -11.16
N SER A 302 -13.32 13.13 -10.34
CA SER A 302 -14.64 13.71 -10.62
C SER A 302 -14.86 14.93 -9.72
N ASP A 303 -15.53 15.95 -10.29
CA ASP A 303 -15.94 17.15 -9.55
C ASP A 303 -17.41 17.01 -9.14
N VAL A 304 -17.69 16.06 -8.24
CA VAL A 304 -19.06 15.76 -7.78
C VAL A 304 -19.27 16.21 -6.33
N GLU A 305 -20.47 16.70 -6.03
CA GLU A 305 -20.85 17.03 -4.66
C GLU A 305 -21.01 15.75 -3.84
N THR A 306 -20.45 15.72 -2.64
CA THR A 306 -20.63 14.60 -1.68
C THR A 306 -22.10 14.42 -1.32
N ARG A 307 -22.60 13.20 -1.43
CA ARG A 307 -23.98 12.81 -1.12
C ARG A 307 -24.02 11.54 -0.30
N ARG A 308 -25.15 11.32 0.36
CA ARG A 308 -25.49 10.02 0.92
C ARG A 308 -26.17 9.18 -0.15
N VAL A 309 -25.65 7.98 -0.38
CA VAL A 309 -26.15 7.07 -1.41
C VAL A 309 -26.29 5.68 -0.80
N HIS A 310 -27.47 5.08 -0.98
CA HIS A 310 -27.70 3.69 -0.59
C HIS A 310 -27.67 2.80 -1.84
N VAL A 311 -26.78 1.79 -1.86
CA VAL A 311 -26.65 0.86 -2.99
C VAL A 311 -27.46 -0.39 -2.73
N VAL A 312 -28.38 -0.70 -3.64
CA VAL A 312 -29.19 -1.90 -3.63
C VAL A 312 -28.84 -2.78 -4.82
N GLY A 313 -28.42 -4.00 -4.54
CA GLY A 313 -28.02 -4.95 -5.56
C GLY A 313 -27.02 -5.96 -5.00
N THR A 314 -26.60 -6.92 -5.79
CA THR A 314 -25.67 -7.99 -5.40
C THR A 314 -24.58 -8.17 -6.45
N GLY A 315 -23.55 -8.95 -6.09
CA GLY A 315 -22.50 -9.35 -7.01
C GLY A 315 -21.53 -8.21 -7.38
N ARG A 316 -20.85 -8.41 -8.51
CA ARG A 316 -19.78 -7.51 -8.97
C ARG A 316 -20.27 -6.10 -9.35
N GLY A 317 -21.48 -5.99 -9.85
CA GLY A 317 -22.05 -4.70 -10.23
C GLY A 317 -22.24 -3.79 -9.01
N ALA A 318 -22.90 -4.29 -7.95
CA ALA A 318 -23.08 -3.56 -6.70
C ALA A 318 -21.73 -3.25 -6.02
N ALA A 319 -20.80 -4.21 -6.00
CA ALA A 319 -19.44 -4.01 -5.48
C ALA A 319 -18.72 -2.86 -6.20
N ARG A 320 -18.78 -2.80 -7.54
CA ARG A 320 -18.19 -1.69 -8.33
C ARG A 320 -18.85 -0.34 -8.02
N ALA A 321 -20.18 -0.33 -7.87
CA ALA A 321 -20.91 0.89 -7.53
C ALA A 321 -20.48 1.42 -6.15
N ILE A 322 -20.40 0.56 -5.13
CA ILE A 322 -19.93 0.93 -3.80
C ILE A 322 -18.49 1.50 -3.87
N ALA A 323 -17.55 0.76 -4.49
CA ALA A 323 -16.17 1.20 -4.62
C ALA A 323 -16.05 2.56 -5.34
N ARG A 324 -16.76 2.76 -6.44
CA ARG A 324 -16.72 4.00 -7.22
C ARG A 324 -17.29 5.19 -6.46
N LEU A 325 -18.44 5.01 -5.82
CA LEU A 325 -19.09 6.08 -5.04
C LEU A 325 -18.26 6.45 -3.80
N SER A 326 -17.71 5.46 -3.11
CA SER A 326 -16.79 5.70 -1.97
C SER A 326 -15.52 6.43 -2.40
N ALA A 327 -14.92 6.04 -3.53
CA ALA A 327 -13.74 6.71 -4.09
C ALA A 327 -14.01 8.18 -4.44
N ALA A 328 -15.20 8.51 -4.96
CA ALA A 328 -15.64 9.87 -5.24
C ALA A 328 -15.93 10.70 -3.98
N GLY A 329 -15.96 10.06 -2.80
CA GLY A 329 -16.19 10.73 -1.51
C GLY A 329 -17.65 10.82 -1.10
N HIS A 330 -18.55 10.02 -1.71
CA HIS A 330 -19.92 9.91 -1.24
C HIS A 330 -19.99 9.08 0.06
N GLU A 331 -20.95 9.41 0.94
CA GLU A 331 -21.30 8.59 2.11
C GLU A 331 -22.15 7.40 1.64
N VAL A 332 -21.52 6.23 1.48
CA VAL A 332 -22.18 5.05 0.92
C VAL A 332 -22.74 4.16 2.03
N SER A 333 -23.91 3.59 1.80
CA SER A 333 -24.46 2.46 2.55
C SER A 333 -24.98 1.40 1.58
N ALA A 334 -25.11 0.15 2.02
CA ALA A 334 -25.52 -0.93 1.13
C ALA A 334 -26.47 -1.92 1.82
N GLY A 335 -27.25 -2.64 1.04
CA GLY A 335 -28.08 -3.75 1.51
C GLY A 335 -29.36 -3.89 0.71
N ILE A 336 -30.08 -5.01 0.81
CA ILE A 336 -29.73 -6.21 1.59
C ILE A 336 -28.86 -7.11 0.72
N VAL A 337 -27.74 -7.59 1.25
CA VAL A 337 -26.82 -8.47 0.52
C VAL A 337 -26.47 -9.72 1.35
N PRO A 338 -26.23 -10.88 0.74
CA PRO A 338 -25.68 -12.03 1.46
C PRO A 338 -24.29 -11.71 2.05
N GLU A 339 -23.97 -12.21 3.24
CA GLU A 339 -22.67 -12.01 3.90
C GLU A 339 -21.48 -12.47 3.03
N THR A 340 -21.69 -13.43 2.13
CA THR A 340 -20.65 -13.95 1.22
C THR A 340 -20.61 -13.24 -0.13
N ASP A 341 -21.43 -12.21 -0.33
CA ASP A 341 -21.49 -11.46 -1.58
C ASP A 341 -20.30 -10.50 -1.72
N ALA A 342 -19.87 -10.28 -2.95
CA ALA A 342 -18.78 -9.34 -3.23
C ALA A 342 -19.10 -7.89 -2.78
N ALA A 343 -20.37 -7.49 -2.84
CA ALA A 343 -20.81 -6.18 -2.40
C ALA A 343 -20.69 -6.01 -0.88
N ALA A 344 -20.90 -7.07 -0.09
CA ALA A 344 -20.72 -7.04 1.36
C ALA A 344 -19.25 -6.77 1.72
N GLY A 345 -18.33 -7.52 1.13
CA GLY A 345 -16.90 -7.32 1.37
C GLY A 345 -16.38 -5.94 0.96
N VAL A 346 -16.85 -5.42 -0.18
CA VAL A 346 -16.47 -4.07 -0.62
C VAL A 346 -17.10 -2.98 0.27
N ALA A 347 -18.30 -3.19 0.79
CA ALA A 347 -18.89 -2.27 1.75
C ALA A 347 -18.11 -2.26 3.08
N GLU A 348 -17.68 -3.42 3.56
CA GLU A 348 -16.80 -3.54 4.74
C GLU A 348 -15.46 -2.83 4.52
N ASP A 349 -14.80 -3.06 3.37
CA ASP A 349 -13.55 -2.38 3.00
C ASP A 349 -13.72 -0.84 2.93
N ALA A 350 -14.93 -0.36 2.60
CA ALA A 350 -15.28 1.07 2.53
C ALA A 350 -15.72 1.67 3.88
N ASP A 351 -15.73 0.92 4.97
CA ASP A 351 -16.36 1.29 6.24
C ASP A 351 -17.84 1.74 6.08
N ALA A 352 -18.50 1.23 5.03
CA ALA A 352 -19.87 1.59 4.70
C ALA A 352 -20.87 0.76 5.51
N PRO A 353 -21.90 1.39 6.13
CA PRO A 353 -22.99 0.65 6.76
C PRO A 353 -23.63 -0.33 5.79
N VAL A 354 -23.67 -1.61 6.15
CA VAL A 354 -24.20 -2.67 5.28
C VAL A 354 -25.18 -3.54 6.04
N VAL A 355 -26.33 -3.86 5.42
CA VAL A 355 -27.28 -4.85 5.93
C VAL A 355 -27.03 -6.16 5.22
N THR A 356 -26.57 -7.16 5.97
CA THR A 356 -26.28 -8.49 5.45
C THR A 356 -27.27 -9.54 5.93
N THR A 357 -27.35 -10.64 5.19
CA THR A 357 -28.11 -11.82 5.56
C THR A 357 -27.23 -13.08 5.44
N PRO A 358 -27.49 -14.13 6.26
CA PRO A 358 -26.82 -15.40 6.08
C PRO A 358 -26.97 -15.94 4.67
N ALA A 359 -25.93 -16.58 4.14
CA ALA A 359 -25.96 -17.16 2.80
C ALA A 359 -27.14 -18.13 2.64
N PHE A 360 -27.84 -18.02 1.52
CA PHE A 360 -29.01 -18.85 1.15
C PHE A 360 -30.21 -18.73 2.08
N SER A 361 -30.26 -17.73 2.97
CA SER A 361 -31.41 -17.42 3.82
C SER A 361 -32.15 -16.19 3.29
N PRO A 362 -33.50 -16.21 3.28
CA PRO A 362 -34.23 -14.98 3.00
C PRO A 362 -33.99 -13.95 4.13
N PRO A 363 -33.98 -12.65 3.81
CA PRO A 363 -33.92 -11.63 4.85
C PRO A 363 -35.14 -11.70 5.75
N ASP A 364 -34.94 -11.45 7.03
CA ASP A 364 -36.00 -11.28 7.99
C ASP A 364 -36.56 -9.84 7.98
N ASP A 365 -37.62 -9.60 8.73
CA ASP A 365 -38.27 -8.30 8.79
C ASP A 365 -37.35 -7.21 9.40
N ASP A 366 -36.42 -7.57 10.29
CA ASP A 366 -35.48 -6.65 10.91
C ASP A 366 -34.40 -6.21 9.90
N ALA A 367 -33.89 -7.12 9.07
CA ALA A 367 -32.96 -6.80 8.00
C ALA A 367 -33.62 -5.88 6.95
N ILE A 368 -34.87 -6.17 6.57
CA ILE A 368 -35.64 -5.30 5.64
C ILE A 368 -35.85 -3.90 6.26
N ALA A 369 -36.24 -3.82 7.50
CA ALA A 369 -36.43 -2.55 8.19
C ALA A 369 -35.14 -1.74 8.33
N GLY A 370 -34.00 -2.41 8.62
CA GLY A 370 -32.70 -1.79 8.70
C GLY A 370 -32.25 -1.20 7.36
N ALA A 371 -32.43 -1.93 6.26
CA ALA A 371 -32.07 -1.45 4.92
C ALA A 371 -32.98 -0.29 4.47
N VAL A 372 -34.27 -0.35 4.76
CA VAL A 372 -35.23 0.74 4.51
C VAL A 372 -34.83 2.01 5.28
N ASP A 373 -34.41 1.89 6.54
CA ASP A 373 -33.93 3.03 7.32
C ASP A 373 -32.68 3.67 6.71
N LEU A 374 -31.70 2.87 6.29
CA LEU A 374 -30.50 3.37 5.60
C LEU A 374 -30.85 4.07 4.27
N ALA A 375 -31.70 3.47 3.45
CA ALA A 375 -32.15 4.05 2.18
C ALA A 375 -32.89 5.37 2.38
N SER A 376 -33.79 5.44 3.35
CA SER A 376 -34.53 6.66 3.69
C SER A 376 -33.62 7.80 4.15
N ARG A 377 -32.58 7.48 4.95
CA ARG A 377 -31.58 8.48 5.40
C ARG A 377 -30.67 8.97 4.28
N ALA A 378 -30.41 8.11 3.31
CA ALA A 378 -29.62 8.48 2.15
C ALA A 378 -30.39 9.42 1.20
N GLY A 379 -31.72 9.25 1.07
CA GLY A 379 -32.54 10.00 0.15
C GLY A 379 -32.32 9.66 -1.34
N LEU A 380 -31.22 9.00 -1.66
CA LEU A 380 -30.85 8.55 -3.00
C LEU A 380 -30.48 7.06 -2.95
N VAL A 381 -31.15 6.26 -3.77
CA VAL A 381 -30.83 4.85 -3.97
C VAL A 381 -30.26 4.62 -5.37
N VAL A 382 -29.17 3.86 -5.44
CA VAL A 382 -28.64 3.27 -6.68
C VAL A 382 -29.00 1.79 -6.69
N ALA A 383 -29.91 1.41 -7.57
CA ALA A 383 -30.35 0.05 -7.78
C ALA A 383 -29.56 -0.59 -8.93
N VAL A 384 -28.75 -1.61 -8.63
CA VAL A 384 -27.86 -2.26 -9.59
C VAL A 384 -28.46 -3.57 -10.07
N GLY A 385 -28.70 -3.66 -11.38
CA GLY A 385 -29.30 -4.85 -12.00
C GLY A 385 -30.76 -5.07 -11.64
N GLY A 386 -31.20 -6.32 -11.72
CA GLY A 386 -32.55 -6.73 -11.35
C GLY A 386 -32.73 -6.82 -9.84
N LEU A 387 -33.65 -6.05 -9.27
CA LEU A 387 -33.92 -6.09 -7.84
C LEU A 387 -34.60 -7.39 -7.42
N ALA A 388 -34.02 -8.09 -6.46
CA ALA A 388 -34.70 -9.18 -5.77
C ALA A 388 -35.91 -8.66 -4.97
N PRO A 389 -36.98 -9.44 -4.80
CA PRO A 389 -38.19 -8.98 -4.12
C PRO A 389 -37.98 -8.31 -2.76
N PRO A 390 -37.08 -8.77 -1.88
CA PRO A 390 -36.79 -8.10 -0.61
C PRO A 390 -36.21 -6.69 -0.74
N ASN A 391 -35.55 -6.38 -1.86
CA ASN A 391 -34.93 -5.09 -2.11
C ASN A 391 -35.85 -4.05 -2.76
N VAL A 392 -37.07 -4.45 -3.17
CA VAL A 392 -38.06 -3.52 -3.75
C VAL A 392 -38.48 -2.46 -2.73
N PRO A 393 -38.92 -2.82 -1.49
CA PRO A 393 -39.30 -1.82 -0.49
C PRO A 393 -38.11 -0.93 -0.06
N VAL A 394 -36.88 -1.43 -0.15
CA VAL A 394 -35.68 -0.63 0.14
C VAL A 394 -35.48 0.45 -0.92
N ALA A 395 -35.61 0.08 -2.20
CA ALA A 395 -35.51 1.03 -3.30
C ALA A 395 -36.62 2.08 -3.31
N ASP A 396 -37.84 1.69 -2.87
CA ASP A 396 -38.99 2.58 -2.80
C ASP A 396 -38.99 3.52 -1.57
N ALA A 397 -38.05 3.31 -0.63
CA ALA A 397 -37.95 4.10 0.60
C ALA A 397 -37.23 5.44 0.43
N ALA A 398 -36.49 5.64 -0.66
CA ALA A 398 -35.75 6.86 -0.94
C ALA A 398 -36.57 7.85 -1.78
N ASP A 399 -36.24 9.14 -1.67
CA ASP A 399 -36.84 10.21 -2.47
C ASP A 399 -36.55 10.04 -3.98
N ARG A 400 -35.38 9.48 -4.32
CA ARG A 400 -34.97 9.24 -5.69
C ARG A 400 -34.27 7.86 -5.82
N THR A 401 -34.64 7.11 -6.85
CA THR A 401 -34.03 5.84 -7.18
C THR A 401 -33.49 5.87 -8.61
N ILE A 402 -32.21 5.59 -8.76
CA ILE A 402 -31.50 5.46 -10.04
C ILE A 402 -31.29 3.97 -10.30
N ARG A 403 -31.56 3.52 -11.52
CA ARG A 403 -31.32 2.14 -11.94
C ARG A 403 -30.15 2.11 -12.90
N VAL A 404 -29.17 1.23 -12.62
CA VAL A 404 -28.02 0.97 -13.47
C VAL A 404 -27.92 -0.52 -13.76
N ASP A 405 -27.38 -0.87 -14.91
CA ASP A 405 -27.14 -2.26 -15.27
C ASP A 405 -25.98 -2.85 -14.44
N GLU A 406 -25.92 -4.18 -14.35
CA GLU A 406 -24.81 -4.87 -13.64
C GLU A 406 -23.43 -4.53 -14.22
N ASP A 407 -23.36 -4.26 -15.53
CA ASP A 407 -22.12 -3.93 -16.27
C ASP A 407 -21.94 -2.42 -16.50
N HIS A 408 -22.62 -1.57 -15.71
CA HIS A 408 -22.54 -0.11 -15.84
C HIS A 408 -21.10 0.41 -15.86
N ASP A 409 -20.87 1.48 -16.61
CA ASP A 409 -19.62 2.23 -16.58
C ASP A 409 -19.56 3.12 -15.32
N ALA A 410 -18.36 3.27 -14.76
CA ALA A 410 -18.14 4.05 -13.57
C ALA A 410 -18.44 5.56 -13.75
N SER A 411 -18.28 6.09 -14.96
CA SER A 411 -18.60 7.49 -15.28
C SER A 411 -20.10 7.72 -15.33
N VAL A 412 -20.83 6.80 -15.98
CA VAL A 412 -22.31 6.86 -16.07
C VAL A 412 -22.96 6.84 -14.67
N LEU A 413 -22.37 6.08 -13.74
CA LEU A 413 -22.86 6.03 -12.37
C LEU A 413 -22.77 7.40 -11.68
N LEU A 414 -21.64 8.11 -11.81
CA LEU A 414 -21.49 9.42 -11.17
C LEU A 414 -22.38 10.49 -11.81
N ASP A 415 -22.44 10.52 -13.13
CA ASP A 415 -23.32 11.45 -13.86
C ASP A 415 -24.78 11.25 -13.45
N ALA A 416 -25.21 10.01 -13.20
CA ALA A 416 -26.56 9.70 -12.77
C ALA A 416 -26.84 10.13 -11.30
N VAL A 417 -25.83 10.14 -10.44
CA VAL A 417 -25.94 10.55 -9.03
C VAL A 417 -25.98 12.08 -8.89
N GLU A 418 -25.48 12.85 -9.86
CA GLU A 418 -25.58 14.30 -9.86
C GLU A 418 -27.02 14.81 -9.99
N PRO A 419 -27.32 16.00 -9.43
CA PRO A 419 -28.63 16.62 -9.61
C PRO A 419 -28.78 17.06 -11.08
N SER A 420 -29.48 16.29 -11.87
CA SER A 420 -29.98 16.82 -13.13
C SER A 420 -31.06 17.85 -12.81
N ASP A 421 -30.91 19.08 -13.31
CA ASP A 421 -31.94 20.11 -13.20
C ASP A 421 -33.27 19.73 -13.90
N VAL A 422 -33.32 18.57 -14.55
CA VAL A 422 -34.48 18.05 -15.28
C VAL A 422 -34.44 16.52 -15.31
N VAL A 423 -35.06 15.82 -14.38
CA VAL A 423 -35.61 14.46 -14.65
C VAL A 423 -36.86 14.21 -13.82
N GLU A 424 -37.96 13.91 -14.50
CA GLU A 424 -39.21 13.48 -13.89
C GLU A 424 -39.08 12.08 -13.24
N PRO A 425 -39.85 11.76 -12.17
CA PRO A 425 -39.74 10.46 -11.51
C PRO A 425 -40.20 9.34 -12.46
N GLY A 426 -39.22 8.53 -12.87
CA GLY A 426 -39.46 7.33 -13.71
C GLY A 426 -38.51 7.10 -14.90
N ASP A 427 -37.54 7.95 -15.13
CA ASP A 427 -36.64 7.78 -16.30
C ASP A 427 -35.63 6.66 -16.08
N VAL A 428 -35.74 5.65 -16.93
CA VAL A 428 -34.72 4.62 -17.15
C VAL A 428 -33.69 5.25 -18.11
N VAL A 429 -32.44 5.40 -17.68
CA VAL A 429 -31.35 5.79 -18.59
C VAL A 429 -31.08 4.60 -19.51
N GLU A 430 -31.61 4.62 -20.73
CA GLU A 430 -31.25 3.65 -21.75
C GLU A 430 -29.81 3.91 -22.26
N PRO A 431 -29.03 2.86 -22.51
CA PRO A 431 -27.69 3.03 -23.09
C PRO A 431 -27.82 3.66 -24.49
N GLY A 432 -27.12 4.75 -24.71
CA GLY A 432 -27.05 5.41 -26.00
C GLY A 432 -26.54 4.44 -27.07
N ASP A 433 -27.33 4.23 -28.12
CA ASP A 433 -26.95 3.50 -29.34
C ASP A 433 -25.71 4.18 -29.96
N GLY A 434 -24.55 3.58 -29.68
CA GLY A 434 -23.30 3.92 -30.39
C GLY A 434 -23.38 3.43 -31.84
N ASN A 435 -23.83 4.34 -32.69
CA ASN A 435 -23.68 4.17 -34.14
C ASN A 435 -22.97 5.41 -34.68
N ASP A 436 -21.65 5.29 -34.96
CA ASP A 436 -20.96 5.61 -36.22
C ASP A 436 -19.45 5.33 -36.09
#